data_b250300fbc5509b89d756ca185a64add
#
_entry.id   b250300fbc5509b89d756ca185a64add
#
_cell.length_a   1.000
_cell.length_b   1.000
_cell.length_c   1.000
_cell.angle_alpha   90.00
_cell.angle_beta   90.00
_cell.angle_gamma   90.00
#
_symmetry.space_group_name_H-M   'P 1'
#
loop_
_entity.id
_entity.type
_entity.pdbx_description
1 polymer ?
#
loop_
_entity_poly.entity_id
_entity_poly.type
_entity_poly.pdbx_seq_one_letter_code
_entity_poly.pdbx_strand_id
1 'polypeptide(L)'
;MKTLFASLAMLTAAAATTTTPALVGYRFDDVKRTVTLKTAKQESPAAKGSHAQSGDRVHTGWFSYALIAAEPQRAKFEIFSSTDVQLAGGTPGVILSVERGRIHAMFDKITGSEPRIVQTPGALLAVRGTQYNVEVDAMGKTIVDVFEGTVEVRSPLRPEPLLVHAGETSSFSRRDPPPDHPMKTPDDRRQDAAPGRRDGAPQDPHAGHDAPGTHPGDPGAHGAAPPPPASRPPAPPPGGHH
;
A
#
# COMPACT_ATOMS: atom_id res chain seq x y z
N MET A 1 -35.35 -49.17 -56.70
CA MET A 1 -34.01 -48.64 -56.39
C MET A 1 -34.20 -47.49 -55.39
N LYS A 2 -33.93 -47.71 -54.11
CA LYS A 2 -34.05 -46.71 -53.04
C LYS A 2 -32.64 -46.39 -52.59
N THR A 3 -32.17 -45.17 -52.88
CA THR A 3 -30.86 -44.65 -52.44
C THR A 3 -31.02 -43.99 -51.08
N LEU A 4 -30.42 -44.58 -50.02
CA LEU A 4 -30.27 -43.96 -48.69
C LEU A 4 -29.09 -42.97 -48.75
N PHE A 5 -29.36 -41.69 -48.46
CA PHE A 5 -28.36 -40.67 -48.15
C PHE A 5 -28.12 -40.69 -46.64
N ALA A 6 -26.95 -41.14 -46.20
CA ALA A 6 -26.51 -41.00 -44.82
C ALA A 6 -25.81 -39.65 -44.66
N SER A 7 -26.42 -38.75 -43.94
CA SER A 7 -25.81 -37.47 -43.56
C SER A 7 -24.91 -37.71 -42.35
N LEU A 8 -23.60 -37.55 -42.52
CA LEU A 8 -22.58 -37.57 -41.45
C LEU A 8 -22.49 -36.14 -40.87
N ALA A 9 -23.08 -35.94 -39.69
CA ALA A 9 -22.94 -34.69 -38.93
C ALA A 9 -21.58 -34.69 -38.24
N MET A 10 -20.63 -33.84 -38.69
CA MET A 10 -19.39 -33.56 -38.01
C MET A 10 -19.66 -32.64 -36.82
N LEU A 11 -19.54 -33.17 -35.60
CA LEU A 11 -19.57 -32.43 -34.34
C LEU A 11 -18.19 -31.82 -34.12
N THR A 12 -17.99 -30.56 -34.43
CA THR A 12 -16.79 -29.81 -34.10
C THR A 12 -16.81 -29.44 -32.61
N ALA A 13 -16.06 -30.15 -31.79
CA ALA A 13 -15.81 -29.80 -30.41
C ALA A 13 -14.89 -28.58 -30.35
N ALA A 14 -15.44 -27.43 -29.97
CA ALA A 14 -14.66 -26.24 -29.66
C ALA A 14 -13.90 -26.51 -28.34
N ALA A 15 -12.60 -26.68 -28.42
CA ALA A 15 -11.74 -26.76 -27.25
C ALA A 15 -11.71 -25.38 -26.58
N ALA A 16 -12.39 -25.25 -25.44
CA ALA A 16 -12.26 -24.09 -24.57
C ALA A 16 -10.84 -24.09 -24.01
N THR A 17 -10.00 -23.17 -24.46
CA THR A 17 -8.69 -22.92 -23.88
C THR A 17 -8.89 -22.30 -22.50
N THR A 18 -8.82 -23.14 -21.46
CA THR A 18 -8.74 -22.68 -20.07
C THR A 18 -7.39 -22.02 -19.88
N THR A 19 -7.34 -20.70 -19.95
CA THR A 19 -6.15 -19.94 -19.59
C THR A 19 -5.98 -20.05 -18.07
N THR A 20 -5.04 -20.88 -17.66
CA THR A 20 -4.62 -20.97 -16.24
C THR A 20 -4.05 -19.61 -15.85
N PRO A 21 -4.58 -18.93 -14.81
CA PRO A 21 -4.02 -17.66 -14.39
C PRO A 21 -2.56 -17.88 -13.97
N ALA A 22 -1.67 -17.02 -14.48
CA ALA A 22 -0.27 -17.06 -14.11
C ALA A 22 -0.15 -16.87 -12.58
N LEU A 23 0.54 -17.80 -11.92
CA LEU A 23 0.80 -17.71 -10.50
C LEU A 23 1.68 -16.48 -10.23
N VAL A 24 1.15 -15.54 -9.44
CA VAL A 24 1.91 -14.37 -8.98
C VAL A 24 2.77 -14.80 -7.82
N GLY A 25 4.07 -14.58 -7.93
CA GLY A 25 5.02 -14.75 -6.83
C GLY A 25 5.24 -13.41 -6.11
N TYR A 26 5.37 -13.47 -4.80
CA TYR A 26 5.63 -12.29 -3.98
C TYR A 26 6.90 -12.50 -3.18
N ARG A 27 7.72 -11.44 -3.09
CA ARG A 27 8.93 -11.42 -2.29
C ARG A 27 8.91 -10.19 -1.36
N PHE A 28 9.25 -10.42 -0.09
CA PHE A 28 9.41 -9.35 0.89
C PHE A 28 10.79 -8.70 0.73
N ASP A 29 10.83 -7.50 0.18
CA ASP A 29 12.06 -6.74 -0.02
C ASP A 29 12.51 -6.01 1.25
N ASP A 30 11.58 -5.58 2.10
CA ASP A 30 11.84 -5.00 3.42
C ASP A 30 10.71 -5.37 4.40
N VAL A 31 11.07 -5.57 5.67
CA VAL A 31 10.13 -5.87 6.75
C VAL A 31 10.60 -5.17 8.01
N LYS A 32 9.70 -4.43 8.66
CA LYS A 32 9.99 -3.75 9.92
C LYS A 32 8.96 -4.11 10.97
N ARG A 33 9.45 -4.51 12.14
CA ARG A 33 8.67 -4.93 13.31
C ARG A 33 7.82 -6.19 13.02
N THR A 34 6.55 -6.18 13.42
CA THR A 34 5.68 -7.37 13.38
C THR A 34 4.90 -7.42 12.09
N VAL A 35 5.29 -8.31 11.20
CA VAL A 35 4.56 -8.64 9.97
C VAL A 35 4.30 -10.13 9.97
N THR A 36 3.04 -10.51 9.78
CA THR A 36 2.60 -11.90 9.79
C THR A 36 2.18 -12.33 8.39
N LEU A 37 2.69 -13.46 7.95
CA LEU A 37 2.29 -14.13 6.72
C LEU A 37 1.43 -15.34 7.08
N LYS A 38 0.18 -15.33 6.63
CA LYS A 38 -0.76 -16.42 6.79
C LYS A 38 -0.96 -17.14 5.47
N THR A 39 -0.47 -18.35 5.40
CA THR A 39 -0.66 -19.27 4.27
C THR A 39 -1.84 -20.20 4.54
N ALA A 40 -2.23 -21.02 3.57
CA ALA A 40 -3.27 -22.02 3.77
C ALA A 40 -2.91 -23.08 4.85
N LYS A 41 -1.62 -23.25 5.16
CA LYS A 41 -1.13 -24.28 6.08
C LYS A 41 -0.74 -23.76 7.46
N GLN A 42 -0.25 -22.53 7.55
CA GLN A 42 0.32 -21.98 8.78
C GLN A 42 0.32 -20.45 8.76
N GLU A 43 0.48 -19.91 9.94
CA GLU A 43 0.75 -18.50 10.19
C GLU A 43 2.16 -18.36 10.75
N SER A 44 2.97 -17.47 10.19
CA SER A 44 4.38 -17.30 10.56
C SER A 44 4.80 -15.83 10.44
N PRO A 45 5.80 -15.39 11.20
CA PRO A 45 6.41 -14.09 10.99
C PRO A 45 7.04 -14.01 9.60
N ALA A 46 6.77 -12.90 8.89
CA ALA A 46 7.47 -12.59 7.65
C ALA A 46 8.78 -11.86 7.96
N ALA A 47 9.80 -12.14 7.18
CA ALA A 47 11.10 -11.47 7.22
C ALA A 47 11.51 -11.02 5.82
N LYS A 48 12.50 -10.13 5.74
CA LYS A 48 13.12 -9.78 4.46
C LYS A 48 13.63 -11.03 3.75
N GLY A 49 13.31 -11.17 2.47
CA GLY A 49 13.61 -12.35 1.66
C GLY A 49 12.56 -13.47 1.74
N SER A 50 11.55 -13.37 2.62
CA SER A 50 10.44 -14.32 2.62
C SER A 50 9.70 -14.28 1.29
N HIS A 51 9.18 -15.43 0.89
CA HIS A 51 8.34 -15.58 -0.30
C HIS A 51 6.91 -15.92 0.10
N ALA A 52 5.96 -15.41 -0.68
CA ALA A 52 4.55 -15.70 -0.54
C ALA A 52 3.92 -15.97 -1.91
N GLN A 53 2.74 -16.55 -1.93
CA GLN A 53 2.03 -16.96 -3.14
C GLN A 53 0.64 -16.33 -3.21
N SER A 54 0.02 -16.41 -4.37
CA SER A 54 -1.39 -16.06 -4.54
C SER A 54 -2.27 -16.81 -3.54
N GLY A 55 -3.16 -16.07 -2.88
CA GLY A 55 -4.06 -16.57 -1.84
C GLY A 55 -3.54 -16.39 -0.41
N ASP A 56 -2.25 -16.16 -0.21
CA ASP A 56 -1.71 -15.87 1.11
C ASP A 56 -2.18 -14.49 1.60
N ARG A 57 -2.19 -14.30 2.94
CA ARG A 57 -2.56 -13.03 3.58
C ARG A 57 -1.38 -12.45 4.32
N VAL A 58 -1.27 -11.13 4.29
CA VAL A 58 -0.26 -10.38 5.04
C VAL A 58 -0.97 -9.44 6.00
N HIS A 59 -0.57 -9.49 7.26
CA HIS A 59 -0.99 -8.57 8.30
C HIS A 59 0.22 -7.83 8.85
N THR A 60 0.13 -6.51 8.90
CA THR A 60 1.12 -5.65 9.57
C THR A 60 0.56 -5.16 10.90
N GLY A 61 1.32 -5.34 11.97
CA GLY A 61 0.98 -4.84 13.30
C GLY A 61 1.16 -3.32 13.44
N TRP A 62 1.06 -2.82 14.66
CA TRP A 62 1.29 -1.41 15.01
C TRP A 62 2.73 -0.99 14.70
N PHE A 63 2.89 0.18 14.08
CA PHE A 63 4.20 0.73 13.66
C PHE A 63 5.02 -0.23 12.78
N SER A 64 4.37 -1.18 12.14
CA SER A 64 5.00 -2.16 11.27
C SER A 64 4.92 -1.72 9.81
N TYR A 65 5.79 -2.31 9.00
CA TYR A 65 5.90 -1.98 7.59
C TYR A 65 6.40 -3.19 6.81
N ALA A 66 5.89 -3.40 5.61
CA ALA A 66 6.42 -4.35 4.66
C ALA A 66 6.49 -3.74 3.27
N LEU A 67 7.58 -4.02 2.54
CA LEU A 67 7.70 -3.77 1.11
C LEU A 67 7.67 -5.11 0.39
N ILE A 68 6.70 -5.31 -0.48
CA ILE A 68 6.49 -6.55 -1.23
C ILE A 68 6.61 -6.26 -2.72
N ALA A 69 7.44 -7.04 -3.42
CA ALA A 69 7.50 -7.08 -4.87
C ALA A 69 6.63 -8.22 -5.42
N ALA A 70 5.84 -7.94 -6.46
CA ALA A 70 5.01 -8.92 -7.17
C ALA A 70 5.56 -9.14 -8.58
N GLU A 71 5.94 -10.39 -8.85
CA GLU A 71 6.51 -10.80 -10.13
C GLU A 71 5.61 -11.88 -10.80
N PRO A 72 5.44 -11.85 -12.10
CA PRO A 72 6.07 -10.99 -13.12
C PRO A 72 5.38 -9.63 -13.34
N GLN A 73 4.40 -9.23 -12.53
CA GLN A 73 3.56 -8.04 -12.73
C GLN A 73 4.32 -6.72 -12.61
N ARG A 74 5.60 -6.76 -12.17
CA ARG A 74 6.46 -5.59 -12.00
C ARG A 74 5.75 -4.52 -11.16
N ALA A 75 5.23 -4.94 -10.02
CA ALA A 75 4.56 -4.12 -9.04
C ALA A 75 5.25 -4.21 -7.69
N LYS A 76 5.24 -3.11 -6.94
CA LYS A 76 5.68 -3.06 -5.56
C LYS A 76 4.59 -2.47 -4.69
N PHE A 77 4.46 -2.99 -3.50
CA PHE A 77 3.48 -2.57 -2.52
C PHE A 77 4.17 -2.27 -1.19
N GLU A 78 4.09 -1.02 -0.75
CA GLU A 78 4.40 -0.66 0.63
C GLU A 78 3.15 -0.86 1.45
N ILE A 79 3.22 -1.70 2.45
CA ILE A 79 2.11 -2.03 3.35
C ILE A 79 2.43 -1.38 4.69
N PHE A 80 1.60 -0.41 5.08
CA PHE A 80 1.80 0.38 6.31
C PHE A 80 1.22 -0.33 7.53
N SER A 81 1.33 0.32 8.69
CA SER A 81 0.86 -0.25 9.96
C SER A 81 -0.63 -0.60 9.97
N SER A 82 -0.99 -1.62 10.74
CA SER A 82 -2.38 -2.06 10.97
C SER A 82 -3.15 -2.36 9.69
N THR A 83 -2.47 -2.97 8.73
CA THR A 83 -3.00 -3.24 7.38
C THR A 83 -3.16 -4.73 7.16
N ASP A 84 -4.30 -5.11 6.58
CA ASP A 84 -4.66 -6.47 6.18
C ASP A 84 -4.80 -6.53 4.66
N VAL A 85 -4.00 -7.36 4.02
CA VAL A 85 -4.06 -7.60 2.57
C VAL A 85 -4.06 -9.08 2.25
N GLN A 86 -4.74 -9.44 1.16
CA GLN A 86 -4.63 -10.75 0.53
C GLN A 86 -3.86 -10.63 -0.78
N LEU A 87 -2.87 -11.47 -0.96
CA LEU A 87 -2.04 -11.52 -2.16
C LEU A 87 -2.80 -12.27 -3.24
N ALA A 88 -3.09 -11.62 -4.36
CA ALA A 88 -3.98 -12.07 -5.43
C ALA A 88 -5.34 -12.59 -4.94
N GLY A 89 -6.41 -12.13 -5.48
CA GLY A 89 -7.74 -12.30 -4.88
C GLY A 89 -8.71 -13.21 -5.61
N GLY A 90 -8.27 -14.31 -6.24
CA GLY A 90 -9.21 -15.24 -6.92
C GLY A 90 -9.90 -14.70 -8.19
N THR A 91 -9.96 -13.39 -8.37
CA THR A 91 -10.46 -12.74 -9.59
C THR A 91 -9.31 -12.59 -10.58
N PRO A 92 -9.49 -12.95 -11.86
CA PRO A 92 -8.45 -12.79 -12.88
C PRO A 92 -7.92 -11.35 -12.95
N GLY A 93 -6.58 -11.20 -12.98
CA GLY A 93 -5.91 -9.90 -13.02
C GLY A 93 -5.76 -9.21 -11.67
N VAL A 94 -6.41 -9.67 -10.60
CA VAL A 94 -6.21 -9.14 -9.24
C VAL A 94 -4.85 -9.60 -8.71
N ILE A 95 -4.00 -8.63 -8.41
CA ILE A 95 -2.67 -8.85 -7.85
C ILE A 95 -2.71 -8.73 -6.32
N LEU A 96 -3.48 -7.80 -5.79
CA LEU A 96 -3.60 -7.54 -4.36
C LEU A 96 -5.03 -7.16 -4.01
N SER A 97 -5.51 -7.65 -2.86
CA SER A 97 -6.77 -7.20 -2.25
C SER A 97 -6.47 -6.51 -0.93
N VAL A 98 -6.87 -5.25 -0.78
CA VAL A 98 -6.76 -4.51 0.47
C VAL A 98 -8.06 -4.67 1.24
N GLU A 99 -8.02 -5.35 2.39
CA GLU A 99 -9.20 -5.54 3.23
C GLU A 99 -9.39 -4.38 4.20
N ARG A 100 -8.28 -3.88 4.76
CA ARG A 100 -8.23 -2.76 5.69
C ARG A 100 -6.82 -2.19 5.78
N GLY A 101 -6.70 -0.91 6.15
CA GLY A 101 -5.43 -0.22 6.36
C GLY A 101 -4.97 0.57 5.15
N ARG A 102 -3.67 0.80 5.02
CA ARG A 102 -3.11 1.65 3.98
C ARG A 102 -1.96 0.97 3.24
N ILE A 103 -1.97 1.13 1.92
CA ILE A 103 -0.87 0.73 1.05
C ILE A 103 -0.45 1.88 0.13
N HIS A 104 0.81 1.87 -0.28
CA HIS A 104 1.30 2.61 -1.43
C HIS A 104 1.64 1.62 -2.53
N ALA A 105 1.03 1.76 -3.68
CA ALA A 105 1.19 0.86 -4.82
C ALA A 105 1.98 1.55 -5.93
N MET A 106 3.00 0.86 -6.43
CA MET A 106 3.88 1.32 -7.49
C MET A 106 3.88 0.28 -8.61
N PHE A 107 3.49 0.70 -9.80
CA PHE A 107 3.45 -0.15 -10.99
C PHE A 107 4.34 0.42 -12.07
N ASP A 108 5.27 -0.40 -12.57
CA ASP A 108 6.07 -0.01 -13.72
C ASP A 108 5.19 0.18 -14.97
N LYS A 109 5.59 1.14 -15.81
CA LYS A 109 5.00 1.32 -17.14
C LYS A 109 5.41 0.13 -18.02
N ILE A 110 4.45 -0.68 -18.41
CA ILE A 110 4.67 -1.79 -19.34
C ILE A 110 3.78 -1.64 -20.59
N THR A 111 4.33 -2.09 -21.70
CA THR A 111 3.56 -2.30 -22.95
C THR A 111 2.95 -3.70 -22.88
N GLY A 112 1.66 -3.78 -22.57
CA GLY A 112 0.92 -5.04 -22.49
C GLY A 112 -0.54 -4.80 -22.20
N SER A 113 -1.40 -5.76 -22.54
CA SER A 113 -2.84 -5.69 -22.35
C SER A 113 -3.32 -6.38 -21.06
N GLU A 114 -2.42 -7.03 -20.31
CA GLU A 114 -2.83 -7.74 -19.10
C GLU A 114 -3.32 -6.77 -18.02
N PRO A 115 -4.54 -6.97 -17.51
CA PRO A 115 -5.07 -6.14 -16.45
C PRO A 115 -4.27 -6.35 -15.16
N ARG A 116 -3.86 -5.26 -14.55
CA ARG A 116 -3.26 -5.23 -13.20
C ARG A 116 -4.23 -4.54 -12.28
N ILE A 117 -4.80 -5.30 -11.36
CA ILE A 117 -5.92 -4.84 -10.54
C ILE A 117 -5.54 -4.95 -9.07
N VAL A 118 -5.81 -3.88 -8.33
CA VAL A 118 -5.88 -3.91 -6.86
C VAL A 118 -7.35 -3.88 -6.48
N GLN A 119 -7.77 -4.86 -5.69
CA GLN A 119 -9.14 -4.97 -5.22
C GLN A 119 -9.30 -4.28 -3.86
N THR A 120 -10.43 -3.62 -3.67
CA THR A 120 -10.86 -3.06 -2.39
C THR A 120 -12.29 -3.53 -2.07
N PRO A 121 -12.82 -3.31 -0.86
CA PRO A 121 -14.17 -3.71 -0.53
C PRO A 121 -15.25 -3.14 -1.46
N GLY A 122 -15.05 -1.93 -2.00
CA GLY A 122 -16.08 -1.21 -2.81
C GLY A 122 -15.83 -1.17 -4.31
N ALA A 123 -14.63 -1.50 -4.78
CA ALA A 123 -14.28 -1.37 -6.19
C ALA A 123 -13.04 -2.19 -6.59
N LEU A 124 -12.86 -2.36 -7.90
CA LEU A 124 -11.65 -2.82 -8.55
C LEU A 124 -10.89 -1.61 -9.10
N LEU A 125 -9.61 -1.52 -8.80
CA LEU A 125 -8.70 -0.45 -9.23
C LEU A 125 -7.80 -0.99 -10.32
N ALA A 126 -8.15 -0.73 -11.58
CA ALA A 126 -7.33 -1.14 -12.71
C ALA A 126 -6.28 -0.07 -13.03
N VAL A 127 -5.02 -0.49 -13.22
CA VAL A 127 -3.86 0.41 -13.30
C VAL A 127 -2.96 0.08 -14.49
N ARG A 128 -2.29 1.12 -14.98
CA ARG A 128 -1.30 0.99 -16.05
C ARG A 128 -0.15 1.98 -15.85
N GLY A 129 0.89 1.54 -15.12
CA GLY A 129 2.06 2.39 -14.85
C GLY A 129 1.71 3.57 -13.96
N THR A 130 1.29 3.30 -12.73
CA THR A 130 0.76 4.27 -11.79
C THR A 130 1.43 4.17 -10.44
N GLN A 131 1.45 5.30 -9.72
CA GLN A 131 1.77 5.35 -8.29
C GLN A 131 0.60 5.99 -7.55
N TYR A 132 0.09 5.31 -6.52
CA TYR A 132 -1.08 5.76 -5.80
C TYR A 132 -1.16 5.13 -4.40
N ASN A 133 -1.86 5.81 -3.51
CA ASN A 133 -2.24 5.27 -2.20
C ASN A 133 -3.65 4.70 -2.24
N VAL A 134 -3.86 3.66 -1.45
CA VAL A 134 -5.18 3.14 -1.10
C VAL A 134 -5.28 3.08 0.41
N GLU A 135 -6.30 3.68 0.95
CA GLU A 135 -6.64 3.60 2.36
C GLU A 135 -8.05 3.02 2.51
N VAL A 136 -8.19 1.97 3.31
CA VAL A 136 -9.47 1.32 3.61
C VAL A 136 -9.69 1.37 5.12
N ASP A 137 -10.73 2.05 5.55
CA ASP A 137 -11.08 2.16 6.96
C ASP A 137 -11.78 0.89 7.50
N ALA A 138 -12.07 0.88 8.80
CA ALA A 138 -12.75 -0.23 9.46
C ALA A 138 -14.19 -0.46 8.96
N MET A 139 -14.81 0.54 8.33
CA MET A 139 -16.16 0.48 7.76
C MET A 139 -16.13 0.04 6.28
N GLY A 140 -14.94 -0.15 5.70
CA GLY A 140 -14.74 -0.49 4.29
C GLY A 140 -14.85 0.70 3.34
N LYS A 141 -14.85 1.94 3.86
CA LYS A 141 -14.70 3.13 3.04
C LYS A 141 -13.28 3.18 2.51
N THR A 142 -13.16 3.36 1.22
CA THR A 142 -11.90 3.39 0.49
C THR A 142 -11.62 4.81 0.01
N ILE A 143 -10.37 5.25 0.15
CA ILE A 143 -9.85 6.49 -0.44
C ILE A 143 -8.68 6.10 -1.33
N VAL A 144 -8.66 6.66 -2.54
CA VAL A 144 -7.60 6.46 -3.53
C VAL A 144 -7.01 7.82 -3.88
N ASP A 145 -5.70 8.01 -3.67
CA ASP A 145 -4.96 9.22 -4.03
C ASP A 145 -3.94 8.87 -5.10
N VAL A 146 -4.03 9.47 -6.29
CA VAL A 146 -3.15 9.16 -7.43
C VAL A 146 -2.05 10.21 -7.53
N PHE A 147 -0.79 9.75 -7.55
CA PHE A 147 0.40 10.60 -7.65
C PHE A 147 0.99 10.59 -9.06
N GLU A 148 0.96 9.45 -9.74
CA GLU A 148 1.44 9.30 -11.12
C GLU A 148 0.51 8.40 -11.91
N GLY A 149 0.23 8.76 -13.17
CA GLY A 149 -0.58 7.99 -14.09
C GLY A 149 -2.08 8.15 -13.89
N THR A 150 -2.83 7.07 -14.09
CA THR A 150 -4.29 7.04 -13.99
C THR A 150 -4.73 5.72 -13.38
N VAL A 151 -5.68 5.79 -12.45
CA VAL A 151 -6.38 4.65 -11.86
C VAL A 151 -7.80 4.63 -12.37
N GLU A 152 -8.21 3.51 -12.94
CA GLU A 152 -9.60 3.26 -13.34
C GLU A 152 -10.33 2.55 -12.21
N VAL A 153 -11.30 3.23 -11.60
CA VAL A 153 -12.12 2.74 -10.48
C VAL A 153 -13.40 2.13 -11.03
N ARG A 154 -13.55 0.81 -10.91
CA ARG A 154 -14.74 0.06 -11.32
C ARG A 154 -15.52 -0.39 -10.10
N SER A 155 -16.65 0.25 -9.83
CA SER A 155 -17.56 -0.11 -8.76
C SER A 155 -18.79 -0.83 -9.30
N PRO A 156 -19.31 -1.86 -8.62
CA PRO A 156 -20.57 -2.51 -9.00
C PRO A 156 -21.79 -1.58 -8.86
N LEU A 157 -21.65 -0.47 -8.13
CA LEU A 157 -22.71 0.52 -7.92
C LEU A 157 -22.77 1.58 -9.02
N ARG A 158 -21.85 1.51 -9.98
CA ARG A 158 -21.76 2.48 -11.07
C ARG A 158 -21.48 1.78 -12.40
N PRO A 159 -22.29 2.00 -13.47
CA PRO A 159 -22.11 1.34 -14.74
C PRO A 159 -20.83 1.77 -15.47
N GLU A 160 -20.45 3.05 -15.32
CA GLU A 160 -19.25 3.59 -15.95
C GLU A 160 -18.09 3.69 -14.97
N PRO A 161 -16.86 3.32 -15.39
CA PRO A 161 -15.69 3.46 -14.54
C PRO A 161 -15.36 4.95 -14.32
N LEU A 162 -14.84 5.27 -13.14
CA LEU A 162 -14.28 6.58 -12.84
C LEU A 162 -12.78 6.56 -13.13
N LEU A 163 -12.29 7.51 -13.91
CA LEU A 163 -10.85 7.74 -14.10
C LEU A 163 -10.36 8.76 -13.07
N VAL A 164 -9.36 8.39 -12.28
CA VAL A 164 -8.69 9.26 -11.32
C VAL A 164 -7.27 9.48 -11.81
N HIS A 165 -6.93 10.73 -12.10
CA HIS A 165 -5.63 11.11 -12.65
C HIS A 165 -4.65 11.59 -11.57
N ALA A 166 -3.40 11.72 -11.95
CA ALA A 166 -2.37 12.28 -11.05
C ALA A 166 -2.80 13.61 -10.43
N GLY A 167 -2.67 13.73 -9.10
CA GLY A 167 -3.11 14.89 -8.32
C GLY A 167 -4.59 14.86 -7.93
N GLU A 168 -5.30 13.80 -8.23
CA GLU A 168 -6.71 13.61 -7.89
C GLU A 168 -6.92 12.51 -6.85
N THR A 169 -8.05 12.60 -6.16
CA THR A 169 -8.51 11.63 -5.16
C THR A 169 -9.96 11.24 -5.40
N SER A 170 -10.31 10.04 -5.00
CA SER A 170 -11.70 9.58 -4.98
C SER A 170 -11.98 8.77 -3.72
N SER A 171 -13.21 8.81 -3.23
CA SER A 171 -13.65 8.01 -2.10
C SER A 171 -14.95 7.27 -2.42
N PHE A 172 -15.06 6.03 -1.96
CA PHE A 172 -16.21 5.16 -2.18
C PHE A 172 -16.27 4.05 -1.13
N SER A 173 -17.38 3.32 -1.11
CA SER A 173 -17.53 2.15 -0.25
C SER A 173 -18.37 1.07 -0.95
N ARG A 174 -18.67 -0.03 -0.25
CA ARG A 174 -19.65 -1.02 -0.76
C ARG A 174 -21.07 -0.48 -0.90
N ARG A 175 -21.40 0.61 -0.21
CA ARG A 175 -22.75 1.22 -0.18
C ARG A 175 -22.80 2.55 -0.91
N ASP A 176 -21.67 3.23 -1.03
CA ASP A 176 -21.54 4.54 -1.64
C ASP A 176 -20.69 4.44 -2.91
N PRO A 177 -21.26 4.74 -4.09
CA PRO A 177 -20.50 4.70 -5.33
C PRO A 177 -19.39 5.77 -5.36
N PRO A 178 -18.38 5.63 -6.22
CA PRO A 178 -17.48 6.73 -6.53
C PRO A 178 -18.26 7.96 -7.02
N PRO A 179 -17.81 9.19 -6.73
CA PRO A 179 -18.44 10.41 -7.24
C PRO A 179 -18.36 10.48 -8.77
N ASP A 180 -19.15 11.35 -9.38
CA ASP A 180 -19.15 11.51 -10.86
C ASP A 180 -17.82 12.05 -11.38
N HIS A 181 -17.14 12.86 -10.57
CA HIS A 181 -15.82 13.42 -10.87
C HIS A 181 -14.90 13.24 -9.68
N PRO A 182 -13.60 12.95 -9.91
CA PRO A 182 -12.62 12.93 -8.84
C PRO A 182 -12.40 14.34 -8.30
N MET A 183 -11.90 14.44 -7.08
CA MET A 183 -11.53 15.70 -6.43
C MET A 183 -10.01 15.91 -6.50
N LYS A 184 -9.55 17.14 -6.34
CA LYS A 184 -8.10 17.39 -6.14
C LYS A 184 -7.65 16.76 -4.84
N THR A 185 -6.49 16.09 -4.88
CA THR A 185 -5.88 15.56 -3.65
C THR A 185 -5.50 16.71 -2.73
N PRO A 186 -5.94 16.71 -1.46
CA PRO A 186 -5.53 17.69 -0.47
C PRO A 186 -4.01 17.72 -0.26
N ASP A 187 -3.46 18.88 0.09
CA ASP A 187 -2.00 19.08 0.15
C ASP A 187 -1.32 18.22 1.25
N ASP A 188 -1.99 17.95 2.35
CA ASP A 188 -1.54 17.06 3.41
C ASP A 188 -1.34 15.61 2.90
N ARG A 189 -2.23 15.13 2.04
CA ARG A 189 -2.15 13.80 1.42
C ARG A 189 -1.13 13.71 0.29
N ARG A 190 -0.81 14.82 -0.37
CA ARG A 190 0.23 14.87 -1.42
C ARG A 190 1.63 14.60 -0.88
N GLN A 191 1.88 14.92 0.39
CA GLN A 191 3.16 14.67 1.05
C GLN A 191 3.44 13.18 1.26
N ASP A 192 2.42 12.33 1.20
CA ASP A 192 2.54 10.87 1.31
C ASP A 192 3.02 10.19 0.02
N ALA A 193 3.23 10.95 -1.06
CA ALA A 193 3.74 10.45 -2.34
C ALA A 193 5.21 10.00 -2.29
N ALA A 194 5.96 10.39 -1.24
CA ALA A 194 7.37 10.02 -1.12
C ALA A 194 7.50 8.57 -0.62
N PRO A 195 8.13 7.66 -1.40
CA PRO A 195 8.34 6.28 -0.98
C PRO A 195 9.15 6.24 0.32
N GLY A 196 8.67 5.45 1.30
CA GLY A 196 9.35 5.26 2.58
C GLY A 196 8.97 6.25 3.69
N ARG A 197 8.02 7.17 3.49
CA ARG A 197 7.53 8.03 4.57
C ARG A 197 6.66 7.21 5.51
N ARG A 198 7.16 7.00 6.72
CA ARG A 198 6.54 6.15 7.74
C ARG A 198 5.40 6.89 8.43
N ASP A 199 4.27 6.21 8.59
CA ASP A 199 3.25 6.63 9.56
C ASP A 199 3.87 6.65 10.96
N GLY A 200 3.77 7.77 11.65
CA GLY A 200 4.12 7.87 13.06
C GLY A 200 5.47 8.49 13.41
N ALA A 201 6.14 9.21 12.50
CA ALA A 201 7.12 10.19 12.96
C ALA A 201 6.34 11.32 13.66
N PRO A 202 6.62 11.67 14.94
CA PRO A 202 6.06 12.85 15.56
C PRO A 202 6.39 14.04 14.67
N GLN A 203 5.38 14.75 14.19
CA GLN A 203 5.59 16.08 13.61
C GLN A 203 6.08 16.94 14.78
N ASP A 204 7.32 17.37 14.71
CA ASP A 204 7.88 18.31 15.66
C ASP A 204 7.12 19.64 15.43
N PRO A 205 6.28 20.09 16.36
CA PRO A 205 5.48 21.31 16.17
C PRO A 205 6.33 22.58 16.15
N HIS A 206 7.65 22.45 16.25
CA HIS A 206 8.61 23.56 16.29
C HIS A 206 9.55 23.65 15.07
N ALA A 207 9.37 22.84 14.05
CA ALA A 207 10.21 22.91 12.82
C ALA A 207 9.72 23.99 11.83
N GLY A 208 9.41 25.20 12.29
CA GLY A 208 8.84 26.24 11.44
C GLY A 208 9.17 27.68 11.79
N HIS A 209 10.23 27.98 12.52
CA HIS A 209 10.65 29.35 12.76
C HIS A 209 12.18 29.48 12.95
N ASP A 210 12.92 29.32 11.87
CA ASP A 210 14.26 29.92 11.75
C ASP A 210 14.45 30.45 10.32
N ALA A 211 13.86 31.63 10.09
CA ALA A 211 14.33 32.49 9.03
C ALA A 211 15.43 33.40 9.65
N PRO A 212 16.62 33.50 9.06
CA PRO A 212 17.64 34.40 9.56
C PRO A 212 17.28 35.85 9.17
N GLY A 213 16.66 36.57 10.12
CA GLY A 213 16.54 38.02 10.07
C GLY A 213 17.88 38.65 10.35
N THR A 214 18.49 39.22 9.32
CA THR A 214 19.61 40.15 9.42
C THR A 214 19.17 41.42 10.14
N HIS A 215 19.67 41.63 11.36
CA HIS A 215 19.74 42.94 11.99
C HIS A 215 21.22 43.36 12.15
N PRO A 216 21.61 44.52 11.69
CA PRO A 216 22.95 45.08 11.92
C PRO A 216 22.98 45.90 13.23
N GLY A 217 23.94 45.56 14.09
CA GLY A 217 24.58 46.56 14.97
C GLY A 217 24.01 46.70 16.37
N ASP A 218 24.68 46.14 17.34
CA ASP A 218 25.05 46.86 18.57
C ASP A 218 26.25 46.17 19.27
N PRO A 219 27.33 46.90 19.59
CA PRO A 219 28.46 46.36 20.31
C PRO A 219 28.38 46.71 21.80
N GLY A 220 28.34 45.72 22.64
CA GLY A 220 28.53 46.05 24.08
C GLY A 220 28.20 44.92 25.05
N ALA A 221 29.28 44.48 25.68
CA ALA A 221 29.38 44.15 27.10
C ALA A 221 29.14 42.70 27.58
N HIS A 222 30.26 42.16 28.04
CA HIS A 222 30.52 41.45 29.29
C HIS A 222 30.08 39.99 29.41
N GLY A 223 31.17 39.21 29.57
CA GLY A 223 31.23 37.82 29.91
C GLY A 223 30.53 37.47 31.21
N ALA A 224 29.89 36.33 31.20
CA ALA A 224 29.58 35.57 32.38
C ALA A 224 30.04 34.12 32.17
N ALA A 225 30.90 33.68 33.08
CA ALA A 225 31.45 32.33 33.09
C ALA A 225 30.37 31.26 33.38
N PRO A 226 30.54 30.04 32.86
CA PRO A 226 29.62 28.94 33.16
C PRO A 226 29.69 28.52 34.63
N PRO A 227 28.58 28.07 35.23
CA PRO A 227 28.56 27.57 36.61
C PRO A 227 29.31 26.24 36.73
N PRO A 228 29.91 25.96 37.90
CA PRO A 228 30.65 24.73 38.13
C PRO A 228 29.72 23.50 38.19
N PRO A 229 30.24 22.30 37.90
CA PRO A 229 29.44 21.07 37.91
C PRO A 229 29.01 20.70 39.34
N ALA A 230 27.75 20.30 39.45
CA ALA A 230 27.14 19.86 40.70
C ALA A 230 27.82 18.62 41.27
N SER A 231 28.11 18.67 42.54
CA SER A 231 28.78 17.64 43.33
C SER A 231 27.95 16.36 43.42
N ARG A 232 28.59 15.25 43.15
CA ARG A 232 28.06 13.90 43.26
C ARG A 232 27.72 13.57 44.71
N PRO A 233 26.57 12.98 45.05
CA PRO A 233 26.27 12.53 46.40
C PRO A 233 27.14 11.34 46.79
N PRO A 234 27.48 11.20 48.10
CA PRO A 234 28.34 10.12 48.60
C PRO A 234 27.63 8.76 48.55
N ALA A 235 28.42 7.72 48.33
CA ALA A 235 27.99 6.33 48.31
C ALA A 235 27.53 5.85 49.69
N PRO A 236 26.54 4.93 49.77
CA PRO A 236 26.11 4.35 51.06
C PRO A 236 27.17 3.39 51.62
N PRO A 237 27.23 3.22 52.96
CA PRO A 237 28.21 2.36 53.61
C PRO A 237 27.91 0.86 53.44
N PRO A 238 28.92 -0.02 53.49
CA PRO A 238 28.74 -1.46 53.35
C PRO A 238 28.01 -2.04 54.56
N GLY A 239 26.94 -2.77 54.30
CA GLY A 239 26.18 -3.50 55.31
C GLY A 239 26.99 -4.67 55.87
N GLY A 240 27.18 -4.67 57.20
CA GLY A 240 27.81 -5.75 57.95
C GLY A 240 26.89 -6.96 58.09
N HIS A 241 27.50 -8.10 57.94
CA HIS A 241 26.92 -9.41 58.25
C HIS A 241 26.74 -9.59 59.77
N HIS A 242 25.57 -10.04 60.14
CA HIS A 242 25.34 -10.92 61.27
C HIS A 242 24.30 -11.95 60.92
#